data_740fb9762135b5f57ff172ca6c8b03f7
#
_entry.id   740fb9762135b5f57ff172ca6c8b03f7
#
_cell.length_a   1.000
_cell.length_b   1.000
_cell.length_c   1.000
_cell.angle_alpha   90.00
_cell.angle_beta   90.00
_cell.angle_gamma   90.00
#
_symmetry.space_group_name_H-M   'P 1'
#
loop_
_entity.id
_entity.type
_entity.pdbx_description
1 polymer ?
#
loop_
_entity_poly.entity_id
_entity_poly.type
_entity_poly.pdbx_seq_one_letter_code
_entity_poly.pdbx_strand_id
1 'polypeptide(L)'
;MTATHPSMGDIGPITPHTARATAHPNIALVKYWGKRNADLVLPATGSLSLTLDIYPTDTVVSPDPSLTNDIFTLNGEPVPGTPTQRVSAFLDLVRKRSVEQGSGQEKPELPHMYARVNSINSVPTGAGLASSASGFAALATAASKAYGLPGDPRSLSRLARRGSGSATRSILGNLVIWHPGDGDDEHADLTSYAESVPGPDLAMVNSHKGITNLH
;
A
#
# COMPACT_ATOMS: atom_id res chain seq x y z
N MET A 1 -2.24 29.92 -6.65
CA MET A 1 -3.35 29.17 -6.04
C MET A 1 -2.71 28.13 -5.15
N THR A 2 -2.71 28.33 -3.86
CA THR A 2 -2.25 27.34 -2.88
C THR A 2 -3.32 26.23 -2.83
N ALA A 3 -2.95 25.07 -3.32
CA ALA A 3 -3.80 23.89 -3.15
C ALA A 3 -3.92 23.61 -1.65
N THR A 4 -5.09 23.84 -1.09
CA THR A 4 -5.40 23.40 0.27
C THR A 4 -5.36 21.88 0.28
N HIS A 5 -4.37 21.29 0.97
CA HIS A 5 -4.38 19.87 1.25
C HIS A 5 -5.67 19.54 2.01
N PRO A 6 -6.45 18.53 1.56
CA PRO A 6 -7.59 18.09 2.33
C PRO A 6 -7.11 17.65 3.71
N SER A 7 -7.70 18.23 4.76
CA SER A 7 -7.44 17.80 6.13
C SER A 7 -7.99 16.37 6.30
N MET A 8 -7.28 15.54 7.08
CA MET A 8 -7.94 14.36 7.63
C MET A 8 -9.12 14.86 8.46
N GLY A 9 -10.35 14.70 7.94
CA GLY A 9 -11.56 14.93 8.71
C GLY A 9 -11.54 14.13 10.01
N ASP A 10 -12.65 14.05 10.69
CA ASP A 10 -12.78 13.24 11.91
C ASP A 10 -12.32 11.79 11.65
N ILE A 11 -11.11 11.46 12.10
CA ILE A 11 -10.55 10.11 11.99
C ILE A 11 -11.23 9.13 12.97
N GLY A 12 -12.24 9.61 13.70
CA GLY A 12 -12.90 8.84 14.75
C GLY A 12 -12.00 8.62 15.98
N PRO A 13 -12.43 7.80 16.94
CA PRO A 13 -11.66 7.57 18.17
C PRO A 13 -10.33 6.91 17.86
N ILE A 14 -9.25 7.50 18.37
CA ILE A 14 -7.90 6.90 18.33
C ILE A 14 -7.87 5.78 19.35
N THR A 15 -7.70 4.55 18.90
CA THR A 15 -7.50 3.38 19.74
C THR A 15 -6.00 3.13 19.97
N PRO A 16 -5.61 2.32 20.97
CA PRO A 16 -4.20 1.95 21.18
C PRO A 16 -3.55 1.25 19.99
N HIS A 17 -4.35 0.74 19.04
CA HIS A 17 -3.92 0.02 17.86
C HIS A 17 -4.01 0.87 16.58
N THR A 18 -4.39 2.14 16.70
CA THR A 18 -4.44 3.05 15.56
C THR A 18 -3.06 3.20 14.93
N ALA A 19 -2.97 2.99 13.63
CA ALA A 19 -1.74 3.16 12.88
C ALA A 19 -1.96 4.01 11.63
N ARG A 20 -0.94 4.76 11.26
CA ARG A 20 -0.91 5.63 10.07
C ARG A 20 0.25 5.25 9.17
N ALA A 21 0.03 5.35 7.88
CA ALA A 21 1.07 5.21 6.87
C ALA A 21 0.79 6.12 5.67
N THR A 22 1.87 6.55 5.05
CA THR A 22 1.86 7.33 3.81
C THR A 22 2.55 6.53 2.72
N ALA A 23 2.00 6.51 1.53
CA ALA A 23 2.64 5.89 0.37
C ALA A 23 2.46 6.76 -0.88
N HIS A 24 3.41 6.65 -1.79
CA HIS A 24 3.46 7.42 -3.02
C HIS A 24 3.05 6.57 -4.23
N PRO A 25 2.49 7.18 -5.28
CA PRO A 25 2.23 6.48 -6.52
C PRO A 25 3.54 6.09 -7.21
N ASN A 26 3.46 5.11 -8.10
CA ASN A 26 4.59 4.71 -8.93
C ASN A 26 4.22 4.74 -10.40
N ILE A 27 5.23 4.96 -11.26
CA ILE A 27 5.10 4.82 -12.70
C ILE A 27 5.91 3.63 -13.17
N ALA A 28 5.28 2.72 -13.91
CA ALA A 28 5.97 1.57 -14.47
C ALA A 28 6.79 1.98 -15.70
N LEU A 29 8.10 1.72 -15.65
CA LEU A 29 9.02 1.83 -16.78
C LEU A 29 8.97 0.55 -17.61
N VAL A 30 8.89 -0.60 -16.93
CA VAL A 30 8.57 -1.90 -17.54
C VAL A 30 7.31 -2.42 -16.85
N LYS A 31 6.23 -2.51 -17.62
CA LYS A 31 4.94 -2.96 -17.07
C LYS A 31 4.97 -4.48 -16.87
N TYR A 32 4.37 -4.95 -15.77
CA TYR A 32 4.04 -6.37 -15.66
C TYR A 32 2.93 -6.71 -16.63
N TRP A 33 2.96 -7.93 -17.14
CA TRP A 33 2.02 -8.36 -18.16
C TRP A 33 1.27 -9.60 -17.68
N GLY A 34 -0.06 -9.57 -17.80
CA GLY A 34 -0.92 -10.67 -17.39
C GLY A 34 -0.94 -10.97 -15.89
N LYS A 35 -1.85 -11.85 -15.52
CA LYS A 35 -1.89 -12.48 -14.18
C LYS A 35 -1.93 -13.98 -14.39
N ARG A 36 -0.91 -14.70 -13.94
CA ARG A 36 -0.91 -16.16 -13.97
C ARG A 36 -1.82 -16.76 -12.89
N ASN A 37 -2.03 -16.03 -11.80
CA ASN A 37 -3.02 -16.34 -10.76
C ASN A 37 -3.72 -15.04 -10.35
N ALA A 38 -5.05 -14.98 -10.54
CA ALA A 38 -5.84 -13.79 -10.26
C ALA A 38 -6.10 -13.61 -8.76
N ASP A 39 -6.30 -14.69 -8.01
CA ASP A 39 -6.63 -14.67 -6.58
C ASP A 39 -5.42 -14.25 -5.75
N LEU A 40 -4.24 -14.74 -6.11
CA LEU A 40 -2.97 -14.36 -5.49
C LEU A 40 -2.37 -13.08 -6.07
N VAL A 41 -2.96 -12.56 -7.15
CA VAL A 41 -2.45 -11.40 -7.92
C VAL A 41 -0.99 -11.61 -8.34
N LEU A 42 -0.67 -12.83 -8.80
CA LEU A 42 0.66 -13.17 -9.29
C LEU A 42 0.79 -12.73 -10.76
N PRO A 43 1.80 -11.91 -11.10
CA PRO A 43 2.00 -11.49 -12.48
C PRO A 43 2.70 -12.59 -13.29
N ALA A 44 2.49 -12.59 -14.61
CA ALA A 44 3.19 -13.48 -15.51
C ALA A 44 4.64 -13.04 -15.77
N THR A 45 4.91 -11.74 -15.66
CA THR A 45 6.26 -11.17 -15.87
C THR A 45 6.60 -10.19 -14.76
N GLY A 46 7.89 -9.99 -14.49
CA GLY A 46 8.38 -8.95 -13.61
C GLY A 46 8.10 -7.54 -14.11
N SER A 47 8.36 -6.55 -13.29
CA SER A 47 8.07 -5.16 -13.61
C SER A 47 9.08 -4.24 -12.92
N LEU A 48 9.38 -3.12 -13.57
CA LEU A 48 10.26 -2.06 -13.06
C LEU A 48 9.47 -0.76 -12.98
N SER A 49 9.61 -0.03 -11.89
CA SER A 49 8.92 1.25 -11.69
C SER A 49 9.78 2.27 -10.95
N LEU A 50 9.43 3.51 -11.14
CA LEU A 50 9.93 4.64 -10.36
C LEU A 50 8.82 5.12 -9.42
N THR A 51 9.12 5.28 -8.13
CA THR A 51 8.23 5.92 -7.17
C THR A 51 8.25 7.42 -7.40
N LEU A 52 7.07 8.03 -7.45
CA LEU A 52 6.93 9.47 -7.66
C LEU A 52 6.79 10.15 -6.29
N ASP A 53 7.67 11.08 -5.99
CA ASP A 53 7.60 11.87 -4.74
C ASP A 53 6.59 13.02 -4.84
N ILE A 54 5.41 12.70 -5.35
CA ILE A 54 4.27 13.61 -5.52
C ILE A 54 2.97 12.88 -5.18
N TYR A 55 1.95 13.64 -4.82
CA TYR A 55 0.58 13.12 -4.61
C TYR A 55 0.48 11.89 -3.69
N PRO A 56 1.00 11.96 -2.46
CA PRO A 56 0.91 10.86 -1.53
C PRO A 56 -0.54 10.50 -1.20
N THR A 57 -0.74 9.23 -0.85
CA THR A 57 -1.93 8.77 -0.14
C THR A 57 -1.56 8.53 1.31
N ASP A 58 -2.33 9.09 2.20
CA ASP A 58 -2.17 8.96 3.64
C ASP A 58 -3.35 8.16 4.20
N THR A 59 -3.09 7.10 4.93
CA THR A 59 -4.13 6.20 5.44
C THR A 59 -3.95 5.94 6.92
N VAL A 60 -5.05 6.05 7.66
CA VAL A 60 -5.16 5.67 9.07
C VAL A 60 -6.07 4.45 9.16
N VAL A 61 -5.62 3.44 9.91
CA VAL A 61 -6.40 2.24 10.25
C VAL A 61 -6.54 2.19 11.76
N SER A 62 -7.79 2.16 12.24
CA SER A 62 -8.14 2.14 13.65
C SER A 62 -9.05 0.93 13.93
N PRO A 63 -8.51 -0.21 14.42
CA PRO A 63 -9.33 -1.30 14.93
C PRO A 63 -10.21 -0.80 16.08
N ASP A 64 -11.50 -1.13 16.05
CA ASP A 64 -12.49 -0.61 16.98
C ASP A 64 -13.47 -1.73 17.37
N PRO A 65 -13.50 -2.16 18.66
CA PRO A 65 -14.34 -3.26 19.12
C PRO A 65 -15.84 -2.93 19.08
N SER A 66 -16.23 -1.67 18.92
CA SER A 66 -17.63 -1.27 18.80
C SER A 66 -18.22 -1.48 17.39
N LEU A 67 -17.37 -1.76 16.39
CA LEU A 67 -17.80 -1.93 15.03
C LEU A 67 -18.29 -3.36 14.73
N THR A 68 -19.30 -3.47 13.91
CA THR A 68 -19.83 -4.73 13.36
C THR A 68 -19.42 -4.99 11.91
N ASN A 69 -18.80 -3.99 11.27
CA ASN A 69 -18.25 -4.05 9.91
C ASN A 69 -17.18 -2.97 9.74
N ASP A 70 -16.32 -3.14 8.74
CA ASP A 70 -15.34 -2.13 8.39
C ASP A 70 -15.98 -0.88 7.78
N ILE A 71 -15.44 0.28 8.11
CA ILE A 71 -15.88 1.57 7.58
C ILE A 71 -14.73 2.17 6.79
N PHE A 72 -15.02 2.64 5.58
CA PHE A 72 -14.03 3.29 4.73
C PHE A 72 -14.46 4.69 4.35
N THR A 73 -13.59 5.68 4.58
CA THR A 73 -13.74 7.04 4.11
C THR A 73 -12.56 7.43 3.22
N LEU A 74 -12.84 8.20 2.19
CA LEU A 74 -11.84 8.75 1.28
C LEU A 74 -12.06 10.27 1.17
N ASN A 75 -11.02 11.04 1.47
CA ASN A 75 -11.07 12.50 1.49
C ASN A 75 -12.19 13.08 2.37
N GLY A 76 -12.46 12.41 3.50
CA GLY A 76 -13.50 12.81 4.45
C GLY A 76 -14.91 12.29 4.14
N GLU A 77 -15.13 11.69 2.96
CA GLU A 77 -16.43 11.21 2.56
C GLU A 77 -16.55 9.68 2.68
N PRO A 78 -17.66 9.15 3.18
CA PRO A 78 -17.92 7.71 3.20
C PRO A 78 -17.94 7.14 1.78
N VAL A 79 -17.30 5.99 1.60
CA VAL A 79 -17.23 5.31 0.29
C VAL A 79 -18.05 4.03 0.33
N PRO A 80 -19.28 4.03 -0.18
CA PRO A 80 -20.12 2.84 -0.19
C PRO A 80 -19.78 1.87 -1.35
N GLY A 81 -20.27 0.65 -1.25
CA GLY A 81 -20.26 -0.33 -2.34
C GLY A 81 -18.91 -1.02 -2.57
N THR A 82 -18.60 -1.30 -3.83
CA THR A 82 -17.45 -2.13 -4.23
C THR A 82 -16.09 -1.67 -3.69
N PRO A 83 -15.73 -0.37 -3.63
CA PRO A 83 -14.45 0.03 -3.05
C PRO A 83 -14.34 -0.36 -1.57
N THR A 84 -15.39 -0.15 -0.77
CA THR A 84 -15.40 -0.59 0.64
C THR A 84 -15.31 -2.10 0.76
N GLN A 85 -16.03 -2.86 -0.06
CA GLN A 85 -15.95 -4.32 -0.08
C GLN A 85 -14.51 -4.81 -0.37
N ARG A 86 -13.79 -4.15 -1.28
CA ARG A 86 -12.38 -4.46 -1.54
C ARG A 86 -11.46 -4.17 -0.36
N VAL A 87 -11.70 -3.07 0.34
CA VAL A 87 -10.97 -2.71 1.57
C VAL A 87 -11.27 -3.75 2.66
N SER A 88 -12.54 -4.12 2.88
CA SER A 88 -12.93 -5.13 3.87
C SER A 88 -12.33 -6.49 3.56
N ALA A 89 -12.40 -6.96 2.32
CA ALA A 89 -11.77 -8.22 1.91
C ALA A 89 -10.25 -8.23 2.12
N PHE A 90 -9.60 -7.09 1.92
CA PHE A 90 -8.19 -6.92 2.22
C PHE A 90 -7.92 -6.96 3.74
N LEU A 91 -8.74 -6.31 4.56
CA LEU A 91 -8.63 -6.36 6.02
C LEU A 91 -8.93 -7.75 6.58
N ASP A 92 -9.85 -8.52 5.97
CA ASP A 92 -10.06 -9.94 6.32
C ASP A 92 -8.79 -10.77 6.13
N LEU A 93 -8.07 -10.54 5.02
CA LEU A 93 -6.78 -11.18 4.80
C LEU A 93 -5.74 -10.76 5.87
N VAL A 94 -5.71 -9.49 6.25
CA VAL A 94 -4.82 -8.97 7.30
C VAL A 94 -5.13 -9.64 8.63
N ARG A 95 -6.41 -9.68 9.03
CA ARG A 95 -6.88 -10.35 10.25
C ARG A 95 -6.51 -11.83 10.28
N LYS A 96 -6.76 -12.54 9.17
CA LYS A 96 -6.38 -13.94 9.04
C LYS A 96 -4.87 -14.15 9.24
N ARG A 97 -4.04 -13.35 8.59
CA ARG A 97 -2.58 -13.42 8.75
C ARG A 97 -2.12 -13.07 10.16
N SER A 98 -2.78 -12.13 10.83
CA SER A 98 -2.48 -11.79 12.24
C SER A 98 -2.72 -12.98 13.16
N VAL A 99 -3.76 -13.79 12.93
CA VAL A 99 -3.98 -15.05 13.67
C VAL A 99 -2.88 -16.07 13.34
N GLU A 100 -2.62 -16.32 12.04
CA GLU A 100 -1.65 -17.33 11.58
C GLU A 100 -0.22 -17.07 12.06
N GLN A 101 0.18 -15.81 12.20
CA GLN A 101 1.54 -15.42 12.61
C GLN A 101 1.68 -15.25 14.12
N GLY A 102 0.63 -15.56 14.89
CA GLY A 102 0.66 -15.51 16.35
C GLY A 102 0.70 -14.09 16.93
N SER A 103 0.49 -13.06 16.11
CA SER A 103 0.40 -11.66 16.57
C SER A 103 -0.75 -11.47 17.57
N GLY A 104 -1.75 -12.33 17.52
CA GLY A 104 -2.86 -12.38 18.48
C GLY A 104 -2.51 -13.03 19.83
N GLN A 105 -1.31 -13.57 20.06
CA GLN A 105 -0.97 -14.17 21.35
C GLN A 105 -0.87 -13.13 22.47
N GLU A 106 -0.35 -11.94 22.16
CA GLU A 106 -0.30 -10.83 23.14
C GLU A 106 -1.62 -10.05 23.23
N LYS A 107 -2.43 -10.09 22.18
CA LYS A 107 -3.69 -9.35 22.04
C LYS A 107 -4.71 -10.16 21.24
N PRO A 108 -5.29 -11.23 21.85
CA PRO A 108 -6.13 -12.19 21.15
C PRO A 108 -7.41 -11.59 20.54
N GLU A 109 -7.86 -10.45 21.05
CA GLU A 109 -9.05 -9.76 20.55
C GLU A 109 -8.80 -9.00 19.25
N LEU A 110 -7.56 -8.57 18.98
CA LEU A 110 -7.22 -7.66 17.89
C LEU A 110 -7.58 -8.19 16.50
N PRO A 111 -7.29 -9.46 16.15
CA PRO A 111 -7.65 -10.02 14.86
C PRO A 111 -9.16 -10.13 14.61
N HIS A 112 -9.97 -9.95 15.64
CA HIS A 112 -11.43 -10.04 15.55
C HIS A 112 -12.12 -8.67 15.46
N MET A 113 -11.36 -7.57 15.58
CA MET A 113 -11.90 -6.22 15.48
C MET A 113 -12.05 -5.80 14.02
N TYR A 114 -13.19 -5.17 13.70
CA TYR A 114 -13.34 -4.39 12.49
C TYR A 114 -12.60 -3.05 12.62
N ALA A 115 -12.35 -2.39 11.50
CA ALA A 115 -11.56 -1.15 11.51
C ALA A 115 -12.29 0.01 10.83
N ARG A 116 -12.01 1.22 11.31
CA ARG A 116 -12.19 2.46 10.57
C ARG A 116 -10.95 2.68 9.72
N VAL A 117 -11.15 2.87 8.43
CA VAL A 117 -10.11 3.22 7.49
C VAL A 117 -10.41 4.60 6.94
N ASN A 118 -9.51 5.54 7.20
CA ASN A 118 -9.60 6.89 6.67
C ASN A 118 -8.40 7.13 5.75
N SER A 119 -8.66 7.40 4.46
CA SER A 119 -7.62 7.71 3.50
C SER A 119 -7.80 9.11 2.94
N ILE A 120 -6.67 9.81 2.80
CA ILE A 120 -6.58 11.05 2.04
C ILE A 120 -5.71 10.79 0.82
N ASN A 121 -6.28 11.05 -0.34
CA ASN A 121 -5.57 10.96 -1.59
C ASN A 121 -5.33 12.38 -2.14
N SER A 122 -4.07 12.75 -2.27
CA SER A 122 -3.70 14.08 -2.79
C SER A 122 -3.86 14.20 -4.31
N VAL A 123 -4.15 13.09 -5.01
CA VAL A 123 -4.43 13.12 -6.46
C VAL A 123 -5.81 13.70 -6.70
N PRO A 124 -5.96 14.66 -7.62
CA PRO A 124 -7.26 15.13 -8.04
C PRO A 124 -8.14 13.96 -8.52
N THR A 125 -9.38 13.92 -8.05
CA THR A 125 -10.36 12.88 -8.43
C THR A 125 -10.55 12.88 -9.95
N GLY A 126 -10.41 11.73 -10.60
CA GLY A 126 -10.58 11.60 -12.04
C GLY A 126 -9.32 11.85 -12.89
N ALA A 127 -8.17 12.13 -12.30
CA ALA A 127 -6.92 12.39 -13.04
C ALA A 127 -6.30 11.13 -13.68
N GLY A 128 -6.91 9.94 -13.58
CA GLY A 128 -6.37 8.68 -14.15
C GLY A 128 -5.04 8.22 -13.55
N LEU A 129 -4.50 8.95 -12.58
CA LEU A 129 -3.28 8.62 -11.87
C LEU A 129 -3.55 7.49 -10.87
N ALA A 130 -2.62 6.57 -10.73
CA ALA A 130 -2.71 5.28 -10.05
C ALA A 130 -3.00 5.39 -8.53
N SER A 131 -4.15 5.96 -8.15
CA SER A 131 -4.59 6.08 -6.75
C SER A 131 -4.71 4.72 -6.03
N SER A 132 -4.95 3.63 -6.77
CA SER A 132 -5.00 2.29 -6.19
C SER A 132 -3.63 1.77 -5.76
N ALA A 133 -2.53 2.24 -6.37
CA ALA A 133 -1.19 1.81 -6.02
C ALA A 133 -0.77 2.38 -4.65
N SER A 134 -0.80 3.70 -4.51
CA SER A 134 -0.49 4.37 -3.23
C SER A 134 -1.53 4.04 -2.15
N GLY A 135 -2.82 3.97 -2.50
CA GLY A 135 -3.89 3.65 -1.56
C GLY A 135 -3.72 2.28 -0.89
N PHE A 136 -3.54 1.22 -1.67
CA PHE A 136 -3.33 -0.12 -1.08
C PHE A 136 -1.94 -0.29 -0.46
N ALA A 137 -0.92 0.45 -0.88
CA ALA A 137 0.37 0.43 -0.20
C ALA A 137 0.28 1.10 1.20
N ALA A 138 -0.34 2.27 1.29
CA ALA A 138 -0.59 2.94 2.56
C ALA A 138 -1.49 2.09 3.48
N LEU A 139 -2.58 1.51 2.93
CA LEU A 139 -3.47 0.61 3.67
C LEU A 139 -2.74 -0.62 4.19
N ALA A 140 -1.93 -1.29 3.36
CA ALA A 140 -1.17 -2.47 3.76
C ALA A 140 -0.20 -2.16 4.90
N THR A 141 0.51 -1.05 4.82
CA THR A 141 1.47 -0.63 5.84
C THR A 141 0.77 -0.26 7.15
N ALA A 142 -0.29 0.55 7.09
CA ALA A 142 -1.05 0.94 8.26
C ALA A 142 -1.76 -0.26 8.91
N ALA A 143 -2.40 -1.12 8.11
CA ALA A 143 -3.08 -2.31 8.62
C ALA A 143 -2.12 -3.34 9.21
N SER A 144 -0.96 -3.59 8.58
CA SER A 144 0.07 -4.45 9.18
C SER A 144 0.46 -3.98 10.56
N LYS A 145 0.73 -2.69 10.71
CA LYS A 145 1.09 -2.11 12.01
C LYS A 145 -0.07 -2.18 13.00
N ALA A 146 -1.30 -1.88 12.58
CA ALA A 146 -2.49 -1.87 13.42
C ALA A 146 -2.82 -3.27 13.95
N TYR A 147 -2.61 -4.32 13.15
CA TYR A 147 -2.92 -5.71 13.49
C TYR A 147 -1.68 -6.54 13.89
N GLY A 148 -0.54 -5.89 14.14
CA GLY A 148 0.67 -6.56 14.66
C GLY A 148 1.39 -7.47 13.68
N LEU A 149 1.22 -7.27 12.37
CA LEU A 149 1.96 -8.02 11.34
C LEU A 149 3.38 -7.48 11.13
N PRO A 150 4.31 -8.27 10.58
CA PRO A 150 5.65 -7.81 10.23
C PRO A 150 5.63 -6.59 9.32
N GLY A 151 6.49 -5.63 9.62
CA GLY A 151 6.63 -4.37 8.87
C GLY A 151 7.82 -4.36 7.91
N ASP A 152 8.47 -5.50 7.66
CA ASP A 152 9.57 -5.54 6.69
C ASP A 152 9.06 -5.32 5.25
N PRO A 153 9.86 -4.68 4.40
CA PRO A 153 9.42 -4.28 3.06
C PRO A 153 8.96 -5.45 2.19
N ARG A 154 9.57 -6.62 2.31
CA ARG A 154 9.22 -7.81 1.53
C ARG A 154 7.83 -8.33 1.92
N SER A 155 7.56 -8.48 3.21
CA SER A 155 6.25 -8.89 3.73
C SER A 155 5.17 -7.88 3.39
N LEU A 156 5.44 -6.57 3.54
CA LEU A 156 4.51 -5.52 3.17
C LEU A 156 4.21 -5.50 1.66
N SER A 157 5.22 -5.68 0.80
CA SER A 157 5.02 -5.68 -0.65
C SER A 157 4.16 -6.88 -1.09
N ARG A 158 4.36 -8.06 -0.50
CA ARG A 158 3.53 -9.26 -0.71
C ARG A 158 2.09 -9.04 -0.24
N LEU A 159 1.90 -8.38 0.90
CA LEU A 159 0.58 -8.06 1.40
C LEU A 159 -0.12 -7.03 0.49
N ALA A 160 0.55 -5.93 0.15
CA ALA A 160 0.01 -4.87 -0.71
C ALA A 160 -0.43 -5.40 -2.09
N ARG A 161 0.31 -6.37 -2.65
CA ARG A 161 -0.02 -7.07 -3.89
C ARG A 161 -1.44 -7.61 -3.89
N ARG A 162 -1.88 -8.19 -2.76
CA ARG A 162 -3.21 -8.81 -2.63
C ARG A 162 -4.34 -7.76 -2.73
N GLY A 163 -4.08 -6.52 -2.38
CA GLY A 163 -5.02 -5.42 -2.57
C GLY A 163 -4.99 -4.84 -3.98
N SER A 164 -3.79 -4.65 -4.52
CA SER A 164 -3.56 -4.14 -5.87
C SER A 164 -2.16 -4.53 -6.35
N GLY A 165 -2.04 -5.13 -7.53
CA GLY A 165 -0.74 -5.54 -8.08
C GLY A 165 0.26 -4.39 -8.17
N SER A 166 -0.17 -3.19 -8.55
CA SER A 166 0.72 -2.02 -8.61
C SER A 166 1.15 -1.51 -7.23
N ALA A 167 0.38 -1.80 -6.17
CA ALA A 167 0.70 -1.37 -4.81
C ALA A 167 1.96 -2.06 -4.26
N THR A 168 2.28 -3.26 -4.76
CA THR A 168 3.52 -3.99 -4.44
C THR A 168 4.75 -3.08 -4.53
N ARG A 169 4.81 -2.24 -5.56
CA ARG A 169 5.95 -1.35 -5.84
C ARG A 169 5.90 -0.02 -5.09
N SER A 170 4.74 0.40 -4.60
CA SER A 170 4.57 1.63 -3.83
C SER A 170 4.92 1.50 -2.34
N ILE A 171 5.29 0.30 -1.89
CA ILE A 171 5.83 0.06 -0.53
C ILE A 171 7.24 0.66 -0.38
N LEU A 172 7.97 0.74 -1.49
CA LEU A 172 9.36 1.15 -1.54
C LEU A 172 9.50 2.47 -2.30
N GLY A 173 10.55 3.20 -2.00
CA GLY A 173 10.93 4.41 -2.73
C GLY A 173 11.92 4.15 -3.87
N ASN A 174 12.16 5.16 -4.70
CA ASN A 174 13.12 5.15 -5.80
C ASN A 174 12.76 4.17 -6.92
N LEU A 175 13.80 3.53 -7.49
CA LEU A 175 13.65 2.52 -8.54
C LEU A 175 13.33 1.17 -7.88
N VAL A 176 12.23 0.55 -8.29
CA VAL A 176 11.70 -0.65 -7.66
C VAL A 176 11.46 -1.72 -8.72
N ILE A 177 12.00 -2.92 -8.48
CA ILE A 177 11.70 -4.12 -9.25
C ILE A 177 10.66 -4.97 -8.50
N TRP A 178 9.69 -5.50 -9.20
CA TRP A 178 8.76 -6.50 -8.68
C TRP A 178 9.04 -7.85 -9.36
N HIS A 179 9.47 -8.81 -8.55
CA HIS A 179 9.72 -10.20 -8.97
C HIS A 179 8.40 -10.94 -9.14
N PRO A 180 8.21 -11.66 -10.26
CA PRO A 180 6.94 -12.35 -10.51
C PRO A 180 6.71 -13.55 -9.59
N GLY A 181 7.76 -13.99 -8.89
CA GLY A 181 7.79 -15.26 -8.18
C GLY A 181 7.98 -16.44 -9.13
N ASP A 182 8.41 -17.56 -8.59
CA ASP A 182 8.74 -18.80 -9.29
C ASP A 182 8.02 -20.01 -8.66
N GLY A 183 8.13 -21.17 -9.30
CA GLY A 183 7.51 -22.39 -8.85
C GLY A 183 5.99 -22.42 -9.00
N ASP A 184 5.35 -23.24 -8.16
CA ASP A 184 3.88 -23.29 -8.04
C ASP A 184 3.32 -22.02 -7.37
N ASP A 185 2.00 -21.95 -7.30
CA ASP A 185 1.33 -20.74 -6.81
C ASP A 185 1.62 -20.46 -5.33
N GLU A 186 1.79 -21.48 -4.50
CA GLU A 186 2.10 -21.31 -3.08
C GLU A 186 3.51 -20.77 -2.89
N HIS A 187 4.49 -21.36 -3.56
CA HIS A 187 5.87 -20.87 -3.56
C HIS A 187 5.98 -19.46 -4.16
N ALA A 188 5.27 -19.22 -5.26
CA ALA A 188 5.24 -17.93 -5.90
C ALA A 188 4.59 -16.83 -5.04
N ASP A 189 3.58 -17.15 -4.21
CA ASP A 189 3.03 -16.18 -3.24
C ASP A 189 4.10 -15.68 -2.26
N LEU A 190 5.07 -16.55 -1.93
CA LEU A 190 6.20 -16.22 -1.07
C LEU A 190 7.33 -15.47 -1.78
N THR A 191 7.60 -15.80 -3.05
CA THR A 191 8.72 -15.27 -3.83
C THR A 191 8.37 -14.10 -4.74
N SER A 192 7.07 -13.78 -4.90
CA SER A 192 6.63 -12.58 -5.62
C SER A 192 6.55 -11.38 -4.68
N TYR A 193 7.60 -10.56 -4.67
CA TYR A 193 7.74 -9.36 -3.85
C TYR A 193 8.46 -8.25 -4.62
N ALA A 194 8.44 -7.04 -4.07
CA ALA A 194 9.21 -5.92 -4.59
C ALA A 194 10.46 -5.66 -3.75
N GLU A 195 11.50 -5.15 -4.41
CA GLU A 195 12.71 -4.64 -3.77
C GLU A 195 13.21 -3.38 -4.48
N SER A 196 13.92 -2.52 -3.74
CA SER A 196 14.57 -1.36 -4.33
C SER A 196 15.81 -1.80 -5.11
N VAL A 197 15.92 -1.32 -6.33
CA VAL A 197 17.16 -1.47 -7.10
C VAL A 197 18.15 -0.43 -6.57
N PRO A 198 19.37 -0.82 -6.19
CA PRO A 198 20.41 0.14 -5.84
C PRO A 198 20.62 1.06 -7.05
N GLY A 199 20.21 2.31 -6.92
CA GLY A 199 20.49 3.32 -7.95
C GLY A 199 21.96 3.69 -7.93
N PRO A 200 22.50 4.22 -9.04
CA PRO A 200 23.75 4.96 -8.98
C PRO A 200 23.61 6.04 -7.91
N ASP A 201 24.64 6.18 -7.10
CA ASP A 201 24.67 7.15 -6.01
C ASP A 201 24.13 8.50 -6.51
N LEU A 202 23.03 8.99 -5.95
CA LEU A 202 22.42 10.26 -6.35
C LEU A 202 23.40 11.44 -6.25
N ALA A 203 24.49 11.28 -5.49
CA ALA A 203 25.63 12.19 -5.48
C ALA A 203 26.29 12.28 -6.87
N MET A 204 26.35 11.19 -7.65
CA MET A 204 26.90 11.23 -9.02
C MET A 204 25.95 11.95 -10.00
N VAL A 205 24.64 11.84 -9.82
CA VAL A 205 23.68 12.54 -10.70
C VAL A 205 23.70 14.04 -10.45
N ASN A 206 23.93 14.47 -9.21
CA ASN A 206 24.08 15.89 -8.88
C ASN A 206 25.42 16.50 -9.32
N SER A 207 26.46 15.69 -9.55
CA SER A 207 27.75 16.19 -10.09
C SER A 207 27.69 16.53 -11.60
N HIS A 208 26.64 16.07 -12.32
CA HIS A 208 26.41 16.38 -13.73
C HIS A 208 25.51 17.62 -13.96
N LYS A 209 25.13 18.37 -12.92
CA LYS A 209 24.48 19.69 -13.07
C LYS A 209 25.41 20.79 -13.58
N GLY A 210 26.53 20.42 -14.18
CA GLY A 210 27.50 21.35 -14.80
C GLY A 210 27.19 21.75 -16.25
N ILE A 211 26.01 21.38 -16.81
CA ILE A 211 25.65 21.79 -18.18
C ILE A 211 24.32 22.55 -18.14
N THR A 212 24.34 23.74 -17.56
CA THR A 212 23.35 24.78 -17.81
C THR A 212 24.06 26.08 -18.09
N ASN A 213 24.65 26.20 -19.27
CA ASN A 213 24.90 27.45 -19.97
C ASN A 213 24.94 27.15 -21.47
N LEU A 214 23.76 27.12 -22.10
CA LEU A 214 23.61 27.42 -23.50
C LEU A 214 22.85 28.73 -23.59
N HIS A 215 23.59 29.74 -24.05
CA HIS A 215 23.09 31.05 -24.45
C HIS A 215 22.07 30.95 -25.57
#